data_ea44652267418b49fc0919085a40eeae
#
_entry.id   ea44652267418b49fc0919085a40eeae
#
_cell.length_a   1.000
_cell.length_b   1.000
_cell.length_c   1.000
_cell.angle_alpha   90.00
_cell.angle_beta   90.00
_cell.angle_gamma   90.00
#
_symmetry.space_group_name_H-M   'P 1'
#
loop_
_entity.id
_entity.type
_entity.pdbx_description
1 polymer ?
#
loop_
_entity_poly.entity_id
_entity_poly.type
_entity_poly.pdbx_seq_one_letter_code
_entity_poly.pdbx_strand_id
1 'polypeptide(L)'
;MKKGRYEMMRRSRMSLLAAGAVTALALAACSSSGGKQSTEGDAGKAGTATTPRMTVAFITHAAPGDTFWDLVRKGAEDAAKKDNVDLQYQSDPDGANQANLVQSAIDKKVDGIAVTLAKPDAMKANVKKAVQGGVPVVALNGGIDAWKSMGVLGYFGQDERIAGQAAGERLTKDGAKKALCVIQEQGHVGLEARCDGTKSTFPNTEKIYVTGTDMPSVQAAITSKLQQDKSIDRVLTLGAPFALTAVKSVKDASSSAKVVTFDTNKDLVGAIKGGQVEWAVDQQPYLQGYLAVDSLWLYKTNGNTIGGGAATLTGPAFIDNTNVAAVEKFASNGTR
;
A
#
# COMPACT_ATOMS: atom_id res chain seq x y z
N MET A 1 6.23 -3.69 -76.70
CA MET A 1 5.31 -3.53 -77.87
C MET A 1 3.97 -3.01 -77.32
N LYS A 2 3.64 -1.82 -77.86
CA LYS A 2 2.33 -1.21 -78.18
C LYS A 2 1.30 -1.06 -76.98
N LYS A 3 1.06 0.17 -76.51
CA LYS A 3 0.20 1.27 -77.00
C LYS A 3 -1.27 0.87 -76.95
N GLY A 4 -2.19 1.65 -76.44
CA GLY A 4 -2.43 3.09 -76.27
C GLY A 4 -3.79 3.23 -75.61
N ARG A 5 -4.06 4.24 -74.89
CA ARG A 5 -4.43 5.61 -75.24
C ARG A 5 -5.92 5.85 -75.55
N TYR A 6 -6.48 6.80 -74.75
CA TYR A 6 -7.43 7.85 -75.08
C TYR A 6 -8.93 7.48 -75.13
N GLU A 7 -9.90 8.25 -74.76
CA GLU A 7 -10.16 9.69 -74.45
C GLU A 7 -11.59 9.71 -73.91
N MET A 8 -11.95 10.45 -72.94
CA MET A 8 -12.40 11.82 -72.75
C MET A 8 -13.67 12.26 -73.55
N MET A 9 -14.55 12.91 -72.87
CA MET A 9 -15.58 13.88 -73.25
C MET A 9 -17.03 13.39 -73.10
N ARG A 10 -17.95 14.15 -72.64
CA ARG A 10 -18.25 15.53 -72.23
C ARG A 10 -19.77 15.68 -72.01
N ARG A 11 -20.12 16.45 -70.97
CA ARG A 11 -21.30 17.33 -70.88
C ARG A 11 -22.70 16.83 -71.23
N SER A 12 -23.69 17.03 -70.30
CA SER A 12 -24.59 18.17 -70.35
C SER A 12 -25.66 18.11 -69.28
N ARG A 13 -25.80 19.20 -68.60
CA ARG A 13 -26.89 19.90 -67.93
C ARG A 13 -28.34 19.40 -68.13
N MET A 14 -29.14 19.31 -67.11
CA MET A 14 -30.23 20.24 -66.75
C MET A 14 -31.24 19.61 -65.78
N SER A 15 -31.35 20.24 -64.64
CA SER A 15 -32.51 20.68 -63.87
C SER A 15 -33.84 19.94 -63.98
N LEU A 16 -34.41 19.53 -62.82
CA LEU A 16 -35.66 20.10 -62.33
C LEU A 16 -36.10 19.42 -61.02
N LEU A 17 -36.41 20.26 -60.07
CA LEU A 17 -37.21 20.17 -58.86
C LEU A 17 -38.20 19.01 -58.74
N ALA A 18 -38.27 18.38 -57.56
CA ALA A 18 -39.47 18.26 -56.73
C ALA A 18 -39.17 17.62 -55.34
N ALA A 19 -39.45 18.42 -54.37
CA ALA A 19 -40.08 18.17 -53.06
C ALA A 19 -40.00 16.80 -52.37
N GLY A 20 -39.46 16.82 -51.15
CA GLY A 20 -40.14 16.26 -49.98
C GLY A 20 -39.76 14.85 -49.56
N ALA A 21 -38.88 14.70 -48.61
CA ALA A 21 -39.08 13.93 -47.39
C ALA A 21 -37.78 14.00 -46.54
N VAL A 22 -37.81 14.81 -45.51
CA VAL A 22 -36.78 14.82 -44.45
C VAL A 22 -36.99 13.61 -43.60
N THR A 23 -36.20 12.56 -43.83
CA THR A 23 -36.03 11.49 -42.86
C THR A 23 -34.71 11.74 -42.12
N ALA A 24 -34.85 12.32 -40.93
CA ALA A 24 -33.76 12.46 -39.98
C ALA A 24 -33.35 11.07 -39.49
N LEU A 25 -32.29 10.48 -40.07
CA LEU A 25 -31.56 9.40 -39.44
C LEU A 25 -30.75 9.97 -38.30
N ALA A 26 -31.27 9.77 -37.09
CA ALA A 26 -30.47 9.94 -35.88
C ALA A 26 -29.34 8.89 -35.88
N LEU A 27 -28.13 9.33 -36.18
CA LEU A 27 -26.91 8.62 -35.92
C LEU A 27 -26.75 8.53 -34.40
N ALA A 28 -27.18 7.41 -33.80
CA ALA A 28 -26.80 7.04 -32.45
C ALA A 28 -25.28 6.79 -32.44
N ALA A 29 -24.52 7.82 -32.08
CA ALA A 29 -23.13 7.66 -31.74
C ALA A 29 -23.05 6.77 -30.49
N CYS A 30 -22.68 5.50 -30.66
CA CYS A 30 -22.24 4.68 -29.55
C CYS A 30 -20.99 5.31 -28.95
N SER A 31 -21.17 6.08 -27.88
CA SER A 31 -20.08 6.51 -27.02
C SER A 31 -19.50 5.27 -26.36
N SER A 32 -18.26 4.95 -26.68
CA SER A 32 -17.50 3.83 -26.11
C SER A 32 -16.97 4.12 -24.69
N SER A 33 -17.57 5.03 -23.95
CA SER A 33 -17.30 5.24 -22.54
C SER A 33 -18.28 4.40 -21.73
N GLY A 34 -17.84 3.20 -21.34
CA GLY A 34 -18.58 2.32 -20.41
C GLY A 34 -18.62 2.89 -18.99
N GLY A 35 -19.26 4.02 -18.81
CA GLY A 35 -19.51 4.66 -17.54
C GLY A 35 -20.86 5.36 -17.54
N LYS A 36 -21.63 5.19 -16.47
CA LYS A 36 -22.89 5.89 -16.25
C LYS A 36 -22.62 7.40 -16.30
N GLN A 37 -23.26 8.11 -17.24
CA GLN A 37 -23.22 9.57 -17.28
C GLN A 37 -23.72 10.12 -15.94
N SER A 38 -22.87 10.87 -15.23
CA SER A 38 -23.29 11.60 -14.04
C SER A 38 -24.24 12.70 -14.47
N THR A 39 -25.51 12.60 -14.10
CA THR A 39 -26.39 13.75 -14.07
C THR A 39 -25.89 14.68 -12.97
N GLU A 40 -25.46 15.88 -13.35
CA GLU A 40 -25.20 16.95 -12.39
C GLU A 40 -26.49 17.18 -11.57
N GLY A 41 -26.47 16.78 -10.30
CA GLY A 41 -27.61 17.00 -9.42
C GLY A 41 -27.61 16.17 -8.13
N ASP A 42 -26.89 15.06 -8.08
CA ASP A 42 -26.74 14.34 -6.83
C ASP A 42 -25.32 13.75 -6.79
N ALA A 43 -24.43 14.40 -6.05
CA ALA A 43 -23.21 13.79 -5.60
C ALA A 43 -23.64 12.63 -4.69
N GLY A 44 -24.10 11.55 -5.32
CA GLY A 44 -24.61 10.37 -4.64
C GLY A 44 -23.58 9.90 -3.64
N LYS A 45 -23.92 10.01 -2.37
CA LYS A 45 -23.21 9.28 -1.32
C LYS A 45 -23.14 7.85 -1.81
N ALA A 46 -21.93 7.31 -2.00
CA ALA A 46 -21.75 5.93 -2.33
C ALA A 46 -22.62 5.11 -1.36
N GLY A 47 -23.61 4.39 -1.88
CA GLY A 47 -24.54 3.65 -1.05
C GLY A 47 -23.81 2.51 -0.33
N THR A 48 -24.33 2.11 0.82
CA THR A 48 -23.93 0.87 1.47
C THR A 48 -24.45 -0.31 0.66
N ALA A 49 -23.68 -1.40 0.54
CA ALA A 49 -24.13 -2.64 -0.08
C ALA A 49 -25.37 -3.18 0.62
N THR A 50 -26.33 -3.73 -0.16
CA THR A 50 -27.57 -4.31 0.37
C THR A 50 -27.44 -5.81 0.72
N THR A 51 -26.21 -6.33 0.69
CA THR A 51 -25.91 -7.72 1.10
C THR A 51 -26.13 -7.91 2.61
N PRO A 52 -26.43 -9.14 3.06
CA PRO A 52 -26.46 -9.45 4.49
C PRO A 52 -25.19 -8.98 5.17
N ARG A 53 -25.35 -8.41 6.37
CA ARG A 53 -24.19 -7.93 7.15
C ARG A 53 -23.31 -9.11 7.54
N MET A 54 -22.02 -9.01 7.22
CA MET A 54 -21.01 -9.99 7.60
C MET A 54 -20.07 -9.41 8.67
N THR A 55 -19.48 -10.29 9.48
CA THR A 55 -18.51 -9.93 10.51
C THR A 55 -17.11 -10.29 10.04
N VAL A 56 -16.21 -9.32 10.01
CA VAL A 56 -14.79 -9.53 9.66
C VAL A 56 -13.90 -9.18 10.84
N ALA A 57 -13.08 -10.14 11.27
CA ALA A 57 -11.99 -9.87 12.21
C ALA A 57 -10.78 -9.32 11.44
N PHE A 58 -10.32 -8.13 11.82
CA PHE A 58 -9.13 -7.48 11.24
C PHE A 58 -8.03 -7.46 12.30
N ILE A 59 -7.03 -8.33 12.13
CA ILE A 59 -6.05 -8.65 13.17
C ILE A 59 -4.64 -8.25 12.72
N THR A 60 -4.04 -7.26 13.38
CA THR A 60 -2.71 -6.73 13.04
C THR A 60 -1.70 -6.96 14.15
N HIS A 61 -0.42 -6.75 13.84
CA HIS A 61 0.68 -6.70 14.82
C HIS A 61 1.00 -5.26 15.27
N ALA A 62 0.05 -4.34 15.08
CA ALA A 62 0.24 -2.94 15.43
C ALA A 62 0.61 -2.76 16.90
N ALA A 63 1.71 -2.03 17.13
CA ALA A 63 2.06 -1.53 18.44
C ALA A 63 1.28 -0.23 18.74
N PRO A 64 0.98 0.07 20.01
CA PRO A 64 0.34 1.33 20.39
C PRO A 64 1.14 2.55 19.91
N GLY A 65 0.46 3.51 19.26
CA GLY A 65 1.06 4.77 18.81
C GLY A 65 1.74 4.72 17.44
N ASP A 66 1.73 3.59 16.74
CA ASP A 66 2.22 3.50 15.36
C ASP A 66 1.16 4.01 14.38
N THR A 67 1.38 5.22 13.86
CA THR A 67 0.45 5.94 12.96
C THR A 67 0.27 5.29 11.59
N PHE A 68 1.13 4.37 11.19
CA PHE A 68 0.96 3.57 9.97
C PHE A 68 -0.35 2.78 10.01
N TRP A 69 -0.65 2.21 11.19
CA TRP A 69 -1.84 1.37 11.37
C TRP A 69 -3.14 2.16 11.42
N ASP A 70 -3.10 3.45 11.76
CA ASP A 70 -4.27 4.33 11.65
C ASP A 70 -4.72 4.47 10.19
N LEU A 71 -3.78 4.54 9.24
CA LEU A 71 -4.07 4.58 7.80
C LEU A 71 -4.65 3.26 7.30
N VAL A 72 -4.05 2.13 7.70
CA VAL A 72 -4.56 0.78 7.36
C VAL A 72 -5.98 0.60 7.90
N ARG A 73 -6.18 0.93 9.17
CA ARG A 73 -7.48 0.82 9.85
C ARG A 73 -8.54 1.69 9.17
N LYS A 74 -8.19 2.93 8.83
CA LYS A 74 -9.11 3.83 8.12
C LYS A 74 -9.55 3.24 6.77
N GLY A 75 -8.63 2.66 6.00
CA GLY A 75 -8.98 1.98 4.75
C GLY A 75 -9.93 0.80 4.97
N ALA A 76 -9.67 -0.02 5.98
CA ALA A 76 -10.53 -1.14 6.35
C ALA A 76 -11.93 -0.67 6.81
N GLU A 77 -12.02 0.40 7.61
CA GLU A 77 -13.29 0.97 8.08
C GLU A 77 -14.11 1.58 6.92
N ASP A 78 -13.46 2.25 5.96
CA ASP A 78 -14.14 2.83 4.80
C ASP A 78 -14.69 1.73 3.87
N ALA A 79 -13.94 0.64 3.65
CA ALA A 79 -14.44 -0.53 2.93
C ALA A 79 -15.58 -1.22 3.69
N ALA A 80 -15.43 -1.44 4.99
CA ALA A 80 -16.45 -2.06 5.83
C ALA A 80 -17.79 -1.30 5.80
N LYS A 81 -17.72 0.03 5.84
CA LYS A 81 -18.90 0.89 5.71
C LYS A 81 -19.57 0.75 4.35
N LYS A 82 -18.80 0.72 3.27
CA LYS A 82 -19.29 0.53 1.90
C LYS A 82 -19.96 -0.83 1.73
N ASP A 83 -19.35 -1.89 2.27
CA ASP A 83 -19.70 -3.28 2.02
C ASP A 83 -20.68 -3.88 3.06
N ASN A 84 -21.21 -3.05 3.96
CA ASN A 84 -22.09 -3.48 5.07
C ASN A 84 -21.44 -4.54 5.97
N VAL A 85 -20.15 -4.34 6.31
CA VAL A 85 -19.35 -5.24 7.16
C VAL A 85 -19.30 -4.72 8.60
N ASP A 86 -19.46 -5.63 9.58
CA ASP A 86 -19.11 -5.41 10.97
C ASP A 86 -17.63 -5.70 11.18
N LEU A 87 -16.81 -4.65 11.20
CA LEU A 87 -15.36 -4.76 11.30
C LEU A 87 -14.92 -4.83 12.76
N GLN A 88 -14.31 -5.93 13.16
CA GLN A 88 -13.73 -6.14 14.49
C GLN A 88 -12.20 -5.98 14.41
N TYR A 89 -11.71 -4.75 14.60
CA TYR A 89 -10.27 -4.47 14.60
C TYR A 89 -9.64 -4.82 15.94
N GLN A 90 -8.57 -5.62 15.89
CA GLN A 90 -7.76 -6.02 17.04
C GLN A 90 -6.28 -6.02 16.68
N SER A 91 -5.40 -5.77 17.65
CA SER A 91 -3.95 -5.79 17.40
C SER A 91 -3.18 -6.26 18.63
N ASP A 92 -2.07 -6.93 18.39
CA ASP A 92 -1.07 -7.24 19.42
C ASP A 92 0.30 -7.40 18.73
N PRO A 93 1.36 -6.71 19.17
CA PRO A 93 2.70 -6.82 18.60
C PRO A 93 3.41 -8.14 18.94
N ASP A 94 2.96 -8.86 19.97
CA ASP A 94 3.44 -10.21 20.24
C ASP A 94 2.77 -11.23 19.31
N GLY A 95 3.58 -12.05 18.64
CA GLY A 95 3.07 -13.01 17.66
C GLY A 95 2.18 -14.11 18.26
N ALA A 96 2.44 -14.53 19.50
CA ALA A 96 1.63 -15.56 20.18
C ALA A 96 0.27 -14.97 20.59
N ASN A 97 0.27 -13.75 21.11
CA ASN A 97 -0.96 -13.03 21.43
C ASN A 97 -1.78 -12.74 20.17
N GLN A 98 -1.13 -12.30 19.08
CA GLN A 98 -1.78 -12.10 17.79
C GLN A 98 -2.42 -13.40 17.26
N ALA A 99 -1.74 -14.54 17.43
CA ALA A 99 -2.29 -15.86 17.08
C ALA A 99 -3.52 -16.23 17.92
N ASN A 100 -3.56 -15.85 19.21
CA ASN A 100 -4.71 -16.04 20.08
C ASN A 100 -5.92 -15.18 19.63
N LEU A 101 -5.69 -13.99 19.06
CA LEU A 101 -6.76 -13.19 18.46
C LEU A 101 -7.39 -13.90 17.25
N VAL A 102 -6.57 -14.59 16.42
CA VAL A 102 -7.09 -15.43 15.34
C VAL A 102 -7.93 -16.59 15.88
N GLN A 103 -7.48 -17.26 16.95
CA GLN A 103 -8.27 -18.32 17.59
C GLN A 103 -9.60 -17.78 18.11
N SER A 104 -9.60 -16.61 18.76
CA SER A 104 -10.83 -15.96 19.24
C SER A 104 -11.79 -15.64 18.09
N ALA A 105 -11.30 -15.21 16.93
CA ALA A 105 -12.13 -14.97 15.75
C ALA A 105 -12.77 -16.27 15.22
N ILE A 106 -12.02 -17.39 15.22
CA ILE A 106 -12.56 -18.72 14.87
C ILE A 106 -13.70 -19.11 15.81
N ASP A 107 -13.49 -18.97 17.12
CA ASP A 107 -14.45 -19.36 18.15
C ASP A 107 -15.73 -18.50 18.07
N LYS A 108 -15.61 -17.23 17.69
CA LYS A 108 -16.72 -16.30 17.42
C LYS A 108 -17.44 -16.57 16.09
N LYS A 109 -16.92 -17.47 15.26
CA LYS A 109 -17.47 -17.82 13.95
C LYS A 109 -17.64 -16.62 13.02
N VAL A 110 -16.63 -15.75 12.96
CA VAL A 110 -16.62 -14.61 12.04
C VAL A 110 -16.71 -15.07 10.57
N ASP A 111 -17.23 -14.21 9.69
CA ASP A 111 -17.41 -14.53 8.27
C ASP A 111 -16.12 -14.42 7.45
N GLY A 112 -15.10 -13.76 7.98
CA GLY A 112 -13.79 -13.61 7.34
C GLY A 112 -12.74 -13.06 8.30
N ILE A 113 -11.47 -13.31 7.98
CA ILE A 113 -10.32 -12.82 8.75
C ILE A 113 -9.35 -12.12 7.81
N ALA A 114 -9.02 -10.87 8.10
CA ALA A 114 -7.87 -10.16 7.53
C ALA A 114 -6.74 -10.13 8.56
N VAL A 115 -5.54 -10.59 8.19
CA VAL A 115 -4.46 -10.79 9.16
C VAL A 115 -3.09 -10.36 8.62
N THR A 116 -2.26 -9.77 9.46
CA THR A 116 -0.85 -9.52 9.15
C THR A 116 0.00 -10.71 9.60
N LEU A 117 1.04 -11.04 8.82
CA LEU A 117 1.92 -12.17 9.05
C LEU A 117 3.37 -11.73 9.30
N ALA A 118 3.55 -10.71 10.14
CA ALA A 118 4.89 -10.18 10.48
C ALA A 118 5.78 -11.22 11.17
N LYS A 119 5.17 -12.13 11.94
CA LYS A 119 5.80 -13.26 12.63
C LYS A 119 5.13 -14.57 12.18
N PRO A 120 5.38 -15.02 10.94
CA PRO A 120 4.58 -16.05 10.29
C PRO A 120 4.60 -17.41 11.04
N ASP A 121 5.69 -17.77 11.68
CA ASP A 121 5.78 -19.04 12.42
C ASP A 121 4.82 -19.08 13.61
N ALA A 122 4.67 -17.96 14.33
CA ALA A 122 3.71 -17.84 15.42
C ALA A 122 2.26 -17.93 14.94
N MET A 123 1.98 -17.37 13.75
CA MET A 123 0.63 -17.27 13.18
C MET A 123 0.15 -18.55 12.48
N LYS A 124 1.10 -19.37 11.99
CA LYS A 124 0.86 -20.47 11.06
C LYS A 124 -0.22 -21.46 11.50
N ALA A 125 -0.17 -21.89 12.76
CA ALA A 125 -1.08 -22.91 13.27
C ALA A 125 -2.54 -22.40 13.25
N ASN A 126 -2.81 -21.22 13.80
CA ASN A 126 -4.15 -20.69 13.95
C ASN A 126 -4.71 -20.19 12.61
N VAL A 127 -3.87 -19.63 11.72
CA VAL A 127 -4.29 -19.25 10.36
C VAL A 127 -4.70 -20.49 9.57
N LYS A 128 -3.90 -21.57 9.59
CA LYS A 128 -4.28 -22.84 8.93
C LYS A 128 -5.55 -23.43 9.51
N LYS A 129 -5.74 -23.35 10.83
CA LYS A 129 -6.96 -23.82 11.50
C LYS A 129 -8.19 -23.05 11.01
N ALA A 130 -8.09 -21.71 10.88
CA ALA A 130 -9.17 -20.90 10.32
C ALA A 130 -9.54 -21.33 8.91
N VAL A 131 -8.55 -21.46 8.02
CA VAL A 131 -8.73 -21.88 6.63
C VAL A 131 -9.34 -23.28 6.53
N GLN A 132 -8.83 -24.25 7.30
CA GLN A 132 -9.36 -25.61 7.34
C GLN A 132 -10.78 -25.70 7.90
N GLY A 133 -11.12 -24.78 8.80
CA GLY A 133 -12.47 -24.61 9.34
C GLY A 133 -13.45 -23.91 8.39
N GLY A 134 -13.00 -23.54 7.17
CA GLY A 134 -13.83 -22.89 6.16
C GLY A 134 -14.00 -21.37 6.35
N VAL A 135 -13.25 -20.76 7.26
CA VAL A 135 -13.23 -19.30 7.39
C VAL A 135 -12.29 -18.71 6.32
N PRO A 136 -12.77 -17.85 5.40
CA PRO A 136 -11.92 -17.20 4.43
C PRO A 136 -10.92 -16.27 5.12
N VAL A 137 -9.64 -16.38 4.76
CA VAL A 137 -8.56 -15.58 5.32
C VAL A 137 -7.85 -14.84 4.19
N VAL A 138 -7.56 -13.57 4.39
CA VAL A 138 -6.65 -12.78 3.55
C VAL A 138 -5.51 -12.24 4.39
N ALA A 139 -4.34 -12.11 3.80
CA ALA A 139 -3.17 -11.53 4.45
C ALA A 139 -2.90 -10.12 3.91
N LEU A 140 -2.29 -9.28 4.74
CA LEU A 140 -1.85 -7.96 4.32
C LEU A 140 -0.54 -7.55 5.01
N ASN A 141 0.17 -6.60 4.41
CA ASN A 141 1.35 -5.93 4.91
C ASN A 141 2.58 -6.84 5.10
N GLY A 142 2.55 -7.80 6.00
CA GLY A 142 3.71 -8.67 6.31
C GLY A 142 3.50 -10.12 5.87
N GLY A 143 4.60 -10.83 5.58
CA GLY A 143 4.60 -12.28 5.34
C GLY A 143 4.25 -12.70 3.92
N ILE A 144 4.65 -11.91 2.90
CA ILE A 144 4.42 -12.21 1.48
C ILE A 144 4.92 -13.61 1.06
N ASP A 145 5.98 -14.12 1.69
CA ASP A 145 6.52 -15.46 1.38
C ASP A 145 5.75 -16.59 2.10
N ALA A 146 4.92 -16.27 3.09
CA ALA A 146 4.31 -17.26 3.96
C ALA A 146 2.84 -17.56 3.65
N TRP A 147 2.07 -16.58 3.16
CA TRP A 147 0.61 -16.66 3.04
C TRP A 147 0.10 -17.83 2.21
N LYS A 148 0.75 -18.14 1.07
CA LYS A 148 0.33 -19.27 0.19
C LYS A 148 0.40 -20.60 0.91
N SER A 149 1.47 -20.83 1.68
CA SER A 149 1.68 -22.07 2.42
C SER A 149 0.68 -22.30 3.55
N MET A 150 -0.06 -21.27 3.93
CA MET A 150 -1.11 -21.31 4.95
C MET A 150 -2.52 -21.50 4.36
N GLY A 151 -2.66 -21.47 3.00
CA GLY A 151 -3.95 -21.59 2.32
C GLY A 151 -4.77 -20.29 2.33
N VAL A 152 -4.13 -19.16 2.57
CA VAL A 152 -4.76 -17.82 2.58
C VAL A 152 -5.15 -17.42 1.16
N LEU A 153 -6.29 -16.77 0.97
CA LEU A 153 -6.89 -16.48 -0.34
C LEU A 153 -6.14 -15.44 -1.16
N GLY A 154 -5.51 -14.46 -0.51
CA GLY A 154 -4.82 -13.36 -1.16
C GLY A 154 -3.91 -12.59 -0.20
N TYR A 155 -3.01 -11.78 -0.76
CA TYR A 155 -2.11 -10.91 -0.03
C TYR A 155 -2.16 -9.50 -0.60
N PHE A 156 -2.25 -8.49 0.26
CA PHE A 156 -2.29 -7.06 -0.08
C PHE A 156 -1.16 -6.34 0.65
N GLY A 157 -0.16 -5.86 -0.08
CA GLY A 157 1.00 -5.22 0.52
C GLY A 157 2.08 -4.93 -0.50
N GLN A 158 3.30 -4.71 -0.05
CA GLN A 158 4.45 -4.66 -0.96
C GLN A 158 5.34 -5.89 -0.78
N ASP A 159 6.20 -6.14 -1.75
CA ASP A 159 7.34 -7.04 -1.58
C ASP A 159 8.46 -6.26 -0.89
N GLU A 160 8.70 -6.59 0.38
CA GLU A 160 9.62 -5.84 1.23
C GLU A 160 11.08 -5.96 0.81
N ARG A 161 11.45 -7.07 0.19
CA ARG A 161 12.79 -7.25 -0.39
C ARG A 161 12.97 -6.37 -1.62
N ILE A 162 12.00 -6.36 -2.54
CA ILE A 162 12.02 -5.50 -3.74
C ILE A 162 12.03 -4.02 -3.32
N ALA A 163 11.22 -3.66 -2.33
CA ALA A 163 11.20 -2.29 -1.80
C ALA A 163 12.55 -1.89 -1.17
N GLY A 164 13.18 -2.80 -0.45
CA GLY A 164 14.54 -2.62 0.07
C GLY A 164 15.57 -2.46 -1.04
N GLN A 165 15.51 -3.30 -2.09
CA GLN A 165 16.40 -3.20 -3.24
C GLN A 165 16.26 -1.83 -3.94
N ALA A 166 15.04 -1.39 -4.16
CA ALA A 166 14.77 -0.07 -4.74
C ALA A 166 15.32 1.07 -3.86
N ALA A 167 15.22 0.95 -2.53
CA ALA A 167 15.82 1.91 -1.60
C ALA A 167 17.36 1.94 -1.73
N GLY A 168 18.03 0.77 -1.82
CA GLY A 168 19.47 0.68 -1.98
C GLY A 168 19.95 1.23 -3.33
N GLU A 169 19.22 0.98 -4.42
CA GLU A 169 19.48 1.58 -5.73
C GLU A 169 19.34 3.10 -5.68
N ARG A 170 18.32 3.61 -4.96
CA ARG A 170 18.12 5.04 -4.79
C ARG A 170 19.26 5.66 -3.97
N LEU A 171 19.72 5.01 -2.88
CA LEU A 171 20.88 5.45 -2.12
C LEU A 171 22.13 5.58 -2.99
N THR A 172 22.37 4.58 -3.86
CA THR A 172 23.49 4.60 -4.81
C THR A 172 23.36 5.77 -5.79
N LYS A 173 22.18 6.00 -6.34
CA LYS A 173 21.90 7.12 -7.26
C LYS A 173 22.09 8.48 -6.59
N ASP A 174 21.72 8.59 -5.33
CA ASP A 174 21.86 9.82 -4.53
C ASP A 174 23.29 10.04 -4.00
N GLY A 175 24.24 9.16 -4.37
CA GLY A 175 25.67 9.28 -4.02
C GLY A 175 25.98 8.99 -2.56
N ALA A 176 25.13 8.22 -1.86
CA ALA A 176 25.38 7.76 -0.50
C ALA A 176 26.69 6.97 -0.39
N LYS A 177 27.31 7.02 0.78
CA LYS A 177 28.57 6.31 1.09
C LYS A 177 28.34 5.16 2.05
N LYS A 178 27.58 5.39 3.13
CA LYS A 178 27.24 4.41 4.15
C LYS A 178 25.87 4.69 4.74
N ALA A 179 25.01 3.67 4.74
CA ALA A 179 23.68 3.75 5.32
C ALA A 179 23.58 3.00 6.64
N LEU A 180 22.85 3.58 7.59
CA LEU A 180 22.40 2.95 8.82
C LEU A 180 20.92 2.57 8.66
N CYS A 181 20.61 1.27 8.57
CA CYS A 181 19.23 0.78 8.53
C CYS A 181 18.74 0.48 9.95
N VAL A 182 17.66 1.14 10.37
CA VAL A 182 17.14 1.11 11.74
C VAL A 182 15.89 0.23 11.80
N ILE A 183 16.00 -0.94 12.45
CA ILE A 183 14.91 -1.91 12.62
C ILE A 183 14.25 -1.69 13.99
N GLN A 184 13.00 -1.27 13.98
CA GLN A 184 12.24 -0.94 15.19
C GLN A 184 11.48 -2.11 15.83
N GLU A 185 11.40 -3.24 15.15
CA GLU A 185 10.73 -4.45 15.66
C GLU A 185 11.54 -5.68 15.29
N GLN A 186 12.24 -6.25 16.29
CA GLN A 186 13.06 -7.42 16.10
C GLN A 186 12.19 -8.66 15.77
N GLY A 187 12.63 -9.45 14.79
CA GLY A 187 11.92 -10.66 14.34
C GLY A 187 10.75 -10.40 13.39
N HIS A 188 10.54 -9.15 12.99
CA HIS A 188 9.58 -8.78 11.94
C HIS A 188 10.17 -9.07 10.55
N VAL A 189 9.68 -10.11 9.87
CA VAL A 189 10.27 -10.59 8.60
C VAL A 189 10.30 -9.52 7.50
N GLY A 190 9.33 -8.64 7.45
CA GLY A 190 9.27 -7.55 6.46
C GLY A 190 10.34 -6.48 6.69
N LEU A 191 10.55 -6.07 7.95
CA LEU A 191 11.57 -5.06 8.28
C LEU A 191 12.98 -5.59 8.04
N GLU A 192 13.23 -6.87 8.36
CA GLU A 192 14.47 -7.55 8.00
C GLU A 192 14.66 -7.57 6.47
N ALA A 193 13.62 -7.94 5.71
CA ALA A 193 13.68 -7.99 4.25
C ALA A 193 13.96 -6.61 3.62
N ARG A 194 13.43 -5.50 4.19
CA ARG A 194 13.76 -4.13 3.74
C ARG A 194 15.25 -3.82 3.88
N CYS A 195 15.84 -4.08 5.06
CA CYS A 195 17.27 -3.84 5.28
C CYS A 195 18.15 -4.79 4.45
N ASP A 196 17.77 -6.07 4.32
CA ASP A 196 18.52 -7.04 3.51
C ASP A 196 18.43 -6.73 2.02
N GLY A 197 17.26 -6.34 1.54
CA GLY A 197 17.07 -5.83 0.18
C GLY A 197 17.94 -4.61 -0.09
N THR A 198 17.93 -3.63 0.82
CA THR A 198 18.79 -2.43 0.73
C THR A 198 20.26 -2.82 0.66
N LYS A 199 20.72 -3.70 1.55
CA LYS A 199 22.12 -4.16 1.57
C LYS A 199 22.51 -4.90 0.30
N SER A 200 21.60 -5.62 -0.35
CA SER A 200 21.89 -6.36 -1.58
C SER A 200 22.23 -5.47 -2.77
N THR A 201 21.70 -4.24 -2.82
CA THR A 201 21.95 -3.25 -3.90
C THR A 201 22.81 -2.07 -3.43
N PHE A 202 22.93 -1.87 -2.12
CA PHE A 202 23.84 -0.92 -1.47
C PHE A 202 24.60 -1.62 -0.34
N PRO A 203 25.71 -2.34 -0.63
CA PRO A 203 26.39 -3.25 0.33
C PRO A 203 26.89 -2.57 1.60
N ASN A 204 27.20 -1.27 1.55
CA ASN A 204 27.66 -0.49 2.72
C ASN A 204 26.47 -0.06 3.61
N THR A 205 25.59 -1.01 3.90
CA THR A 205 24.44 -0.86 4.81
C THR A 205 24.69 -1.63 6.08
N GLU A 206 24.64 -0.93 7.21
CA GLU A 206 24.71 -1.49 8.56
C GLU A 206 23.34 -1.49 9.21
N LYS A 207 22.99 -2.57 9.93
CA LYS A 207 21.74 -2.67 10.69
C LYS A 207 21.94 -2.33 12.15
N ILE A 208 20.98 -1.63 12.75
CA ILE A 208 20.80 -1.57 14.20
C ILE A 208 19.36 -1.95 14.57
N TYR A 209 19.19 -2.50 15.76
CA TYR A 209 17.90 -2.85 16.33
C TYR A 209 17.57 -1.89 17.47
N VAL A 210 16.36 -1.41 17.49
CA VAL A 210 15.84 -0.49 18.52
C VAL A 210 14.48 -0.98 19.03
N THR A 211 14.06 -0.52 20.20
CA THR A 211 12.74 -0.80 20.75
C THR A 211 11.76 0.27 20.28
N GLY A 212 11.00 -0.01 19.23
CA GLY A 212 10.15 0.99 18.56
C GLY A 212 9.03 1.58 19.41
N THR A 213 8.70 0.97 20.54
CA THR A 213 7.74 1.51 21.52
C THR A 213 8.37 2.54 22.48
N ASP A 214 9.70 2.71 22.44
CA ASP A 214 10.45 3.64 23.27
C ASP A 214 11.21 4.66 22.40
N MET A 215 10.54 5.71 21.94
CA MET A 215 11.12 6.72 21.07
C MET A 215 12.33 7.45 21.65
N PRO A 216 12.42 7.75 22.97
CA PRO A 216 13.65 8.27 23.57
C PRO A 216 14.83 7.32 23.39
N SER A 217 14.65 6.02 23.59
CA SER A 217 15.72 5.03 23.38
C SER A 217 16.11 4.90 21.90
N VAL A 218 15.14 4.98 20.98
CA VAL A 218 15.40 5.03 19.52
C VAL A 218 16.29 6.23 19.19
N GLN A 219 15.96 7.44 19.69
CA GLN A 219 16.74 8.66 19.48
C GLN A 219 18.16 8.51 20.02
N ALA A 220 18.31 8.00 21.24
CA ALA A 220 19.61 7.79 21.88
C ALA A 220 20.48 6.80 21.09
N ALA A 221 19.91 5.69 20.63
CA ALA A 221 20.63 4.66 19.86
C ALA A 221 21.15 5.21 18.52
N ILE A 222 20.31 5.92 17.75
CA ILE A 222 20.71 6.54 16.48
C ILE A 222 21.78 7.62 16.73
N THR A 223 21.57 8.50 17.73
CA THR A 223 22.53 9.56 18.10
C THR A 223 23.89 8.96 18.45
N SER A 224 23.92 7.96 19.32
CA SER A 224 25.15 7.28 19.74
C SER A 224 25.88 6.66 18.54
N LYS A 225 25.15 5.98 17.65
CA LYS A 225 25.73 5.36 16.45
C LYS A 225 26.36 6.40 15.51
N LEU A 226 25.67 7.53 15.29
CA LEU A 226 26.19 8.63 14.46
C LEU A 226 27.39 9.35 15.10
N GLN A 227 27.49 9.35 16.43
CA GLN A 227 28.66 9.87 17.13
C GLN A 227 29.87 8.94 17.03
N GLN A 228 29.64 7.63 17.11
CA GLN A 228 30.69 6.60 17.01
C GLN A 228 31.24 6.43 15.60
N ASP A 229 30.37 6.54 14.60
CA ASP A 229 30.73 6.31 13.20
C ASP A 229 30.36 7.51 12.31
N LYS A 230 31.33 8.39 12.11
CA LYS A 230 31.17 9.59 11.27
C LYS A 230 31.13 9.31 9.77
N SER A 231 31.36 8.06 9.34
CA SER A 231 31.25 7.67 7.93
C SER A 231 29.81 7.43 7.47
N ILE A 232 28.87 7.31 8.42
CA ILE A 232 27.44 7.17 8.11
C ILE A 232 26.92 8.50 7.57
N ASP A 233 26.50 8.52 6.31
CA ASP A 233 25.93 9.69 5.63
C ASP A 233 24.44 9.54 5.28
N ARG A 234 23.86 8.37 5.55
CA ARG A 234 22.41 8.13 5.43
C ARG A 234 21.88 7.36 6.64
N VAL A 235 20.74 7.81 7.16
CA VAL A 235 19.93 7.06 8.13
C VAL A 235 18.67 6.61 7.41
N LEU A 236 18.54 5.32 7.18
CA LEU A 236 17.35 4.69 6.61
C LEU A 236 16.49 4.15 7.75
N THR A 237 15.35 4.77 7.99
CA THR A 237 14.35 4.26 8.93
C THR A 237 13.25 3.50 8.20
N LEU A 238 12.50 2.66 8.91
CA LEU A 238 11.51 1.78 8.30
C LEU A 238 10.07 2.18 8.63
N GLY A 239 9.88 3.44 9.02
CA GLY A 239 8.57 4.02 9.30
C GLY A 239 8.65 5.52 9.59
N ALA A 240 7.57 6.25 9.31
CA ALA A 240 7.51 7.71 9.40
C ALA A 240 7.84 8.29 10.79
N PRO A 241 7.34 7.77 11.93
CA PRO A 241 7.70 8.30 13.25
C PRO A 241 9.19 8.18 13.56
N PHE A 242 9.82 7.10 13.07
CA PHE A 242 11.25 6.84 13.25
C PHE A 242 12.12 7.79 12.43
N ALA A 243 11.65 8.21 11.24
CA ALA A 243 12.32 9.22 10.44
C ALA A 243 12.35 10.58 11.14
N LEU A 244 11.21 11.00 11.71
CA LEU A 244 11.13 12.25 12.46
C LEU A 244 12.02 12.23 13.71
N THR A 245 12.16 11.06 14.34
CA THR A 245 13.11 10.85 15.45
C THR A 245 14.55 10.87 14.95
N ALA A 246 14.85 10.25 13.81
CA ALA A 246 16.19 10.26 13.21
C ALA A 246 16.65 11.69 12.82
N VAL A 247 15.74 12.56 12.35
CA VAL A 247 16.05 13.97 12.10
C VAL A 247 16.56 14.66 13.37
N LYS A 248 15.95 14.40 14.53
CA LYS A 248 16.43 14.91 15.83
C LYS A 248 17.79 14.31 16.19
N SER A 249 17.94 12.99 16.02
CA SER A 249 19.20 12.27 16.32
C SER A 249 20.38 12.80 15.50
N VAL A 250 20.18 13.10 14.22
CA VAL A 250 21.20 13.69 13.34
C VAL A 250 21.66 15.04 13.88
N LYS A 251 20.71 15.88 14.33
CA LYS A 251 21.00 17.19 14.95
C LYS A 251 21.77 17.02 16.26
N ASP A 252 21.31 16.14 17.15
CA ASP A 252 21.93 15.90 18.46
C ASP A 252 23.35 15.31 18.34
N ALA A 253 23.58 14.48 17.31
CA ALA A 253 24.91 13.94 17.01
C ALA A 253 25.83 14.95 16.29
N SER A 254 25.35 16.14 15.95
CA SER A 254 26.05 17.09 15.07
C SER A 254 26.56 16.39 13.79
N SER A 255 25.74 15.51 13.23
CA SER A 255 26.04 14.72 12.04
C SER A 255 25.54 15.43 10.79
N SER A 256 26.21 15.21 9.66
CA SER A 256 25.77 15.64 8.33
C SER A 256 24.94 14.58 7.61
N ALA A 257 24.65 13.45 8.26
CA ALA A 257 23.84 12.38 7.67
C ALA A 257 22.44 12.88 7.29
N LYS A 258 21.94 12.42 6.15
CA LYS A 258 20.60 12.72 5.69
C LYS A 258 19.66 11.57 6.06
N VAL A 259 18.39 11.90 6.23
CA VAL A 259 17.37 10.93 6.63
C VAL A 259 16.54 10.53 5.41
N VAL A 260 16.34 9.24 5.24
CA VAL A 260 15.46 8.61 4.28
C VAL A 260 14.64 7.55 5.00
N THR A 261 13.46 7.19 4.45
CA THR A 261 12.59 6.30 5.21
C THR A 261 11.69 5.44 4.32
N PHE A 262 10.98 4.56 4.97
CA PHE A 262 9.75 3.94 4.50
C PHE A 262 8.55 4.62 5.13
N ASP A 263 7.40 4.49 4.46
CA ASP A 263 6.07 4.96 4.86
C ASP A 263 5.93 6.48 4.93
N THR A 264 4.71 6.92 4.79
CA THR A 264 4.32 8.32 4.88
C THR A 264 3.27 8.52 5.97
N ASN A 265 3.20 9.73 6.47
CA ASN A 265 2.09 10.28 7.24
C ASN A 265 2.10 11.81 7.05
N LYS A 266 1.12 12.49 7.62
CA LYS A 266 0.98 13.95 7.51
C LYS A 266 2.27 14.71 7.89
N ASP A 267 2.89 14.34 9.02
CA ASP A 267 4.06 15.04 9.55
C ASP A 267 5.31 14.78 8.70
N LEU A 268 5.46 13.53 8.23
CA LEU A 268 6.57 13.17 7.35
C LEU A 268 6.46 13.86 5.98
N VAL A 269 5.27 13.97 5.42
CA VAL A 269 5.04 14.73 4.18
C VAL A 269 5.49 16.18 4.35
N GLY A 270 5.22 16.80 5.51
CA GLY A 270 5.76 18.11 5.88
C GLY A 270 7.29 18.14 5.96
N ALA A 271 7.89 17.10 6.55
CA ALA A 271 9.36 16.98 6.68
C ALA A 271 10.06 16.78 5.32
N ILE A 272 9.46 16.04 4.39
CA ILE A 272 9.97 15.89 3.02
C ILE A 272 9.89 17.26 2.29
N LYS A 273 8.76 17.92 2.36
CA LYS A 273 8.54 19.24 1.75
C LYS A 273 9.51 20.30 2.31
N GLY A 274 9.82 20.21 3.60
CA GLY A 274 10.80 21.07 4.31
C GLY A 274 12.26 20.66 4.10
N GLY A 275 12.56 19.59 3.35
CA GLY A 275 13.92 19.12 3.09
C GLY A 275 14.62 18.46 4.28
N GLN A 276 13.88 18.11 5.35
CA GLN A 276 14.44 17.43 6.53
C GLN A 276 14.58 15.90 6.29
N VAL A 277 13.75 15.34 5.41
CA VAL A 277 13.81 13.97 4.92
C VAL A 277 13.91 14.00 3.40
N GLU A 278 14.84 13.25 2.82
CA GLU A 278 15.06 13.29 1.36
C GLU A 278 13.93 12.60 0.58
N TRP A 279 13.53 11.42 1.04
CA TRP A 279 12.46 10.64 0.42
C TRP A 279 11.91 9.56 1.36
N ALA A 280 10.73 9.07 1.01
CA ALA A 280 10.11 7.91 1.62
C ALA A 280 9.72 6.88 0.54
N VAL A 281 9.85 5.58 0.86
CA VAL A 281 9.24 4.49 0.11
C VAL A 281 7.82 4.28 0.63
N ASP A 282 6.82 4.59 -0.17
CA ASP A 282 5.41 4.49 0.19
C ASP A 282 4.82 3.16 -0.31
N GLN A 283 4.00 2.55 0.52
CA GLN A 283 3.33 1.29 0.23
C GLN A 283 1.80 1.38 0.25
N GLN A 284 1.23 2.56 0.34
CA GLN A 284 -0.21 2.82 0.33
C GLN A 284 -0.98 2.04 1.42
N PRO A 285 -0.73 2.29 2.70
CA PRO A 285 -1.30 1.51 3.80
C PRO A 285 -2.84 1.53 3.85
N TYR A 286 -3.47 2.66 3.54
CA TYR A 286 -4.92 2.76 3.40
C TYR A 286 -5.47 1.74 2.39
N LEU A 287 -4.81 1.60 1.23
CA LEU A 287 -5.22 0.66 0.19
C LEU A 287 -5.12 -0.80 0.65
N GLN A 288 -4.12 -1.15 1.46
CA GLN A 288 -3.98 -2.49 2.03
C GLN A 288 -5.18 -2.86 2.91
N GLY A 289 -5.56 -1.95 3.82
CA GLY A 289 -6.72 -2.16 4.69
C GLY A 289 -8.01 -2.24 3.90
N TYR A 290 -8.20 -1.34 2.94
CA TYR A 290 -9.39 -1.30 2.08
C TYR A 290 -9.56 -2.59 1.30
N LEU A 291 -8.53 -3.02 0.57
CA LEU A 291 -8.58 -4.23 -0.27
C LEU A 291 -8.76 -5.51 0.55
N ALA A 292 -8.21 -5.58 1.75
CA ALA A 292 -8.35 -6.74 2.61
C ALA A 292 -9.83 -6.98 3.00
N VAL A 293 -10.57 -5.94 3.33
CA VAL A 293 -12.00 -6.05 3.67
C VAL A 293 -12.85 -6.27 2.43
N ASP A 294 -12.64 -5.46 1.39
CA ASP A 294 -13.37 -5.54 0.12
C ASP A 294 -13.22 -6.92 -0.55
N SER A 295 -12.03 -7.52 -0.50
CA SER A 295 -11.79 -8.85 -1.06
C SER A 295 -12.53 -9.96 -0.30
N LEU A 296 -12.63 -9.87 1.03
CA LEU A 296 -13.41 -10.83 1.84
C LEU A 296 -14.90 -10.72 1.52
N TRP A 297 -15.41 -9.49 1.35
CA TRP A 297 -16.78 -9.27 0.93
C TRP A 297 -17.06 -9.83 -0.48
N LEU A 298 -16.19 -9.57 -1.45
CA LEU A 298 -16.28 -10.11 -2.81
C LEU A 298 -16.26 -11.65 -2.81
N TYR A 299 -15.39 -12.25 -1.99
CA TYR A 299 -15.32 -13.71 -1.88
C TYR A 299 -16.60 -14.30 -1.28
N LYS A 300 -17.09 -13.73 -0.19
CA LYS A 300 -18.28 -14.23 0.51
C LYS A 300 -19.57 -14.08 -0.31
N THR A 301 -19.69 -12.99 -1.06
CA THR A 301 -20.91 -12.67 -1.83
C THR A 301 -20.92 -13.27 -3.22
N ASN A 302 -19.78 -13.35 -3.89
CA ASN A 302 -19.69 -13.69 -5.30
C ASN A 302 -18.70 -14.83 -5.62
N GLY A 303 -17.93 -15.31 -4.63
CA GLY A 303 -16.86 -16.28 -4.84
C GLY A 303 -15.63 -15.72 -5.58
N ASN A 304 -15.52 -14.39 -5.72
CA ASN A 304 -14.43 -13.75 -6.44
C ASN A 304 -13.17 -13.64 -5.56
N THR A 305 -12.01 -13.79 -6.19
CA THR A 305 -10.70 -13.56 -5.56
C THR A 305 -9.93 -12.48 -6.31
N ILE A 306 -9.15 -11.70 -5.58
CA ILE A 306 -8.27 -10.66 -6.15
C ILE A 306 -6.85 -11.22 -6.28
N GLY A 307 -6.13 -10.78 -7.32
CA GLY A 307 -4.71 -11.12 -7.52
C GLY A 307 -4.43 -12.36 -8.36
N GLY A 308 -5.46 -13.14 -8.75
CA GLY A 308 -5.27 -14.33 -9.62
C GLY A 308 -4.28 -15.36 -9.05
N GLY A 309 -4.22 -15.51 -7.71
CA GLY A 309 -3.27 -16.39 -7.02
C GLY A 309 -1.87 -15.77 -6.80
N ALA A 310 -1.66 -14.52 -7.19
CA ALA A 310 -0.46 -13.72 -6.88
C ALA A 310 -0.75 -12.68 -5.79
N ALA A 311 0.30 -12.13 -5.18
CA ALA A 311 0.17 -11.00 -4.29
C ALA A 311 -0.29 -9.75 -5.07
N THR A 312 -1.20 -8.97 -4.49
CA THR A 312 -1.61 -7.67 -5.02
C THR A 312 -0.71 -6.60 -4.40
N LEU A 313 0.22 -6.10 -5.20
CA LEU A 313 1.22 -5.15 -4.71
C LEU A 313 0.65 -3.73 -4.61
N THR A 314 0.88 -3.08 -3.47
CA THR A 314 0.48 -1.70 -3.19
C THR A 314 1.66 -0.71 -3.19
N GLY A 315 2.87 -1.19 -3.45
CA GLY A 315 4.14 -0.48 -3.51
C GLY A 315 5.24 -1.38 -4.06
N PRO A 316 6.49 -0.87 -4.14
CA PRO A 316 6.96 0.43 -3.64
C PRO A 316 6.70 1.59 -4.61
N ALA A 317 6.53 2.80 -4.04
CA ALA A 317 6.56 4.06 -4.76
C ALA A 317 7.40 5.08 -3.98
N PHE A 318 8.17 5.94 -4.67
CA PHE A 318 8.96 6.97 -3.99
C PHE A 318 8.17 8.27 -3.85
N ILE A 319 8.18 8.82 -2.65
CA ILE A 319 7.70 10.17 -2.36
C ILE A 319 8.89 11.03 -1.97
N ASP A 320 9.15 12.08 -2.71
CA ASP A 320 10.23 13.06 -2.48
C ASP A 320 9.73 14.49 -2.77
N ASN A 321 10.62 15.48 -2.70
CA ASN A 321 10.27 16.89 -2.89
C ASN A 321 9.68 17.20 -4.30
N THR A 322 9.88 16.32 -5.29
CA THR A 322 9.36 16.54 -6.66
C THR A 322 7.89 16.15 -6.80
N ASN A 323 7.37 15.26 -5.94
CA ASN A 323 6.01 14.74 -6.03
C ASN A 323 5.21 14.81 -4.72
N VAL A 324 5.82 15.19 -3.60
CA VAL A 324 5.16 15.26 -2.28
C VAL A 324 3.91 16.11 -2.26
N ALA A 325 3.84 17.17 -3.08
CA ALA A 325 2.66 18.02 -3.19
C ALA A 325 1.41 17.25 -3.67
N ALA A 326 1.60 16.22 -4.49
CA ALA A 326 0.50 15.40 -4.99
C ALA A 326 -0.17 14.53 -3.91
N VAL A 327 0.57 14.20 -2.84
CA VAL A 327 0.07 13.36 -1.73
C VAL A 327 -0.31 14.16 -0.48
N GLU A 328 0.07 15.43 -0.38
CA GLU A 328 -0.11 16.29 0.82
C GLU A 328 -1.57 16.35 1.30
N LYS A 329 -2.52 16.56 0.38
CA LYS A 329 -3.94 16.60 0.70
C LYS A 329 -4.43 15.27 1.26
N PHE A 330 -4.00 14.17 0.67
CA PHE A 330 -4.42 12.83 1.07
C PHE A 330 -3.79 12.42 2.40
N ALA A 331 -2.52 12.77 2.64
CA ALA A 331 -1.87 12.58 3.94
C ALA A 331 -2.58 13.38 5.05
N SER A 332 -3.00 14.62 4.75
CA SER A 332 -3.78 15.44 5.69
C SER A 332 -5.16 14.86 6.00
N ASN A 333 -5.76 14.13 5.06
CA ASN A 333 -7.03 13.43 5.25
C ASN A 333 -6.88 12.05 5.91
N GLY A 334 -5.67 11.60 6.21
CA GLY A 334 -5.39 10.27 6.76
C GLY A 334 -5.70 9.13 5.79
N THR A 335 -5.49 9.36 4.49
CA THR A 335 -5.69 8.35 3.42
C THR A 335 -4.42 8.03 2.65
N ARG A 336 -3.30 8.65 3.08
CA ARG A 336 -1.98 8.39 2.50
C ARG A 336 -0.86 8.55 3.52
#